data_5a0c3423067b393a9f281f49f890f8d7
#
_entry.id   5a0c3423067b393a9f281f49f890f8d7
#
_cell.length_a   1.000
_cell.length_b   1.000
_cell.length_c   1.000
_cell.angle_alpha   90.00
_cell.angle_beta   90.00
_cell.angle_gamma   90.00
#
_symmetry.space_group_name_H-M   'P 1'
#
loop_
_entity.id
_entity.type
_entity.pdbx_description
1 polymer ?
#
loop_
_entity_poly.entity_id
_entity_poly.type
_entity_poly.pdbx_seq_one_letter_code
_entity_poly.pdbx_strand_id
1 'polypeptide(L)'
;MHEQKASAVNAPAAIHRELWTSWASLLRSYSAAHGLNSGRQAVVETGPDEIVLRVADRWIRFTHNQMEDSLGNSLPFSLDEDGRARLGEATEEMDLAAEKLAREMMQA
;
A
#
# COMPACT_ATOMS: atom_id res chain seq x y z
N MET A 1 10.94 30.57 14.87
CA MET A 1 12.13 29.81 14.52
C MET A 1 12.04 28.36 14.94
N HIS A 2 11.65 28.11 16.18
CA HIS A 2 11.45 26.75 16.60
C HIS A 2 10.37 26.04 15.80
N GLU A 3 9.33 26.77 15.46
CA GLU A 3 8.22 26.23 14.69
C GLU A 3 8.67 25.79 13.30
N GLN A 4 9.55 26.55 12.67
CA GLN A 4 10.07 26.17 11.38
C GLN A 4 10.89 24.88 11.43
N LYS A 5 11.71 24.75 12.46
CA LYS A 5 12.50 23.54 12.63
C LYS A 5 11.61 22.35 12.90
N ALA A 6 10.61 22.54 13.74
CA ALA A 6 9.66 21.48 14.02
C ALA A 6 8.92 21.05 12.75
N SER A 7 8.49 22.04 11.96
CA SER A 7 7.81 21.74 10.69
C SER A 7 8.73 20.99 9.74
N ALA A 8 9.99 21.42 9.63
CA ALA A 8 10.95 20.75 8.76
C ALA A 8 11.20 19.29 9.20
N VAL A 9 11.28 19.06 10.51
CA VAL A 9 11.48 17.71 11.03
C VAL A 9 10.23 16.85 10.86
N ASN A 10 9.05 17.44 11.04
CA ASN A 10 7.80 16.70 11.00
C ASN A 10 7.23 16.49 9.59
N ALA A 11 7.62 17.35 8.64
CA ALA A 11 7.08 17.29 7.29
C ALA A 11 7.25 15.93 6.62
N PRO A 12 8.45 15.30 6.65
CA PRO A 12 8.59 13.96 6.05
C PRO A 12 7.70 12.91 6.70
N ALA A 13 7.55 12.97 8.03
CA ALA A 13 6.69 12.02 8.72
C ALA A 13 5.22 12.24 8.38
N ALA A 14 4.80 13.51 8.26
CA ALA A 14 3.43 13.83 7.88
C ALA A 14 3.14 13.39 6.46
N ILE A 15 4.07 13.66 5.52
CA ILE A 15 3.94 13.23 4.14
C ILE A 15 3.85 11.70 4.08
N HIS A 16 4.69 11.02 4.82
CA HIS A 16 4.68 9.57 4.84
C HIS A 16 3.34 9.00 5.34
N ARG A 17 2.75 9.62 6.36
CA ARG A 17 1.44 9.20 6.84
C ARG A 17 0.35 9.38 5.79
N GLU A 18 0.42 10.48 5.04
CA GLU A 18 -0.52 10.72 3.96
C GLU A 18 -0.36 9.69 2.85
N LEU A 19 0.87 9.39 2.48
CA LEU A 19 1.15 8.37 1.47
C LEU A 19 0.69 6.99 1.94
N TRP A 20 0.90 6.69 3.19
CA TRP A 20 0.46 5.44 3.79
C TRP A 20 -1.06 5.29 3.71
N THR A 21 -1.78 6.33 4.10
CA THR A 21 -3.24 6.35 4.00
C THR A 21 -3.69 6.24 2.56
N SER A 22 -3.02 6.95 1.65
CA SER A 22 -3.33 6.90 0.23
C SER A 22 -3.12 5.51 -0.35
N TRP A 23 -2.05 4.84 0.06
CA TRP A 23 -1.77 3.48 -0.38
C TRP A 23 -2.94 2.54 -0.02
N ALA A 24 -3.41 2.60 1.22
CA ALA A 24 -4.55 1.80 1.65
C ALA A 24 -5.81 2.13 0.85
N SER A 25 -6.06 3.41 0.60
CA SER A 25 -7.22 3.85 -0.18
C SER A 25 -7.18 3.36 -1.61
N LEU A 26 -6.00 3.42 -2.23
CA LEU A 26 -5.83 2.93 -3.60
C LEU A 26 -6.07 1.42 -3.67
N LEU A 27 -5.55 0.67 -2.72
CA LEU A 27 -5.80 -0.77 -2.67
C LEU A 27 -7.29 -1.08 -2.54
N ARG A 28 -8.02 -0.34 -1.70
CA ARG A 28 -9.46 -0.52 -1.55
C ARG A 28 -10.19 -0.22 -2.85
N SER A 29 -9.87 0.91 -3.47
CA SER A 29 -10.57 1.36 -4.68
C SER A 29 -10.37 0.40 -5.84
N TYR A 30 -9.13 -0.01 -6.07
CA TYR A 30 -8.85 -0.91 -7.19
C TYR A 30 -9.36 -2.33 -6.93
N SER A 31 -9.30 -2.78 -5.68
CA SER A 31 -9.86 -4.09 -5.35
C SER A 31 -11.37 -4.10 -5.55
N ALA A 32 -12.05 -3.03 -5.15
CA ALA A 32 -13.49 -2.91 -5.37
C ALA A 32 -13.81 -2.91 -6.86
N ALA A 33 -13.05 -2.16 -7.64
CA ALA A 33 -13.26 -2.09 -9.08
C ALA A 33 -13.09 -3.45 -9.75
N HIS A 34 -12.02 -4.16 -9.42
CA HIS A 34 -11.76 -5.47 -9.99
C HIS A 34 -12.68 -6.56 -9.45
N GLY A 35 -13.32 -6.32 -8.32
CA GLY A 35 -14.25 -7.26 -7.70
C GLY A 35 -15.66 -7.20 -8.21
N LEU A 36 -16.01 -6.18 -8.99
CA LEU A 36 -17.40 -5.95 -9.40
C LEU A 36 -18.05 -7.15 -10.10
N ASN A 37 -17.28 -7.87 -10.90
CA ASN A 37 -17.80 -8.99 -11.68
C ASN A 37 -17.24 -10.34 -11.27
N SER A 38 -16.48 -10.41 -10.18
CA SER A 38 -15.78 -11.64 -9.80
C SER A 38 -16.45 -12.42 -8.68
N GLY A 39 -17.38 -11.79 -7.96
CA GLY A 39 -17.96 -12.39 -6.77
C GLY A 39 -17.01 -12.42 -5.57
N ARG A 40 -15.81 -11.90 -5.71
CA ARG A 40 -14.82 -11.85 -4.65
C ARG A 40 -14.88 -10.50 -3.95
N GLN A 41 -14.61 -10.53 -2.66
CA GLN A 41 -14.55 -9.32 -1.87
C GLN A 41 -13.19 -9.19 -1.24
N ALA A 42 -12.63 -7.99 -1.32
CA ALA A 42 -11.38 -7.67 -0.69
C ALA A 42 -11.62 -6.90 0.60
N VAL A 43 -10.80 -7.15 1.59
CA VAL A 43 -10.79 -6.40 2.84
C VAL A 43 -9.42 -5.76 2.97
N VAL A 44 -9.38 -4.47 3.21
CA VAL A 44 -8.14 -3.75 3.48
C VAL A 44 -8.17 -3.27 4.92
N GLU A 45 -7.28 -3.85 5.72
CA GLU A 45 -7.14 -3.48 7.13
C GLU A 45 -5.98 -2.50 7.22
N THR A 46 -6.21 -1.33 7.81
CA THR A 46 -5.21 -0.28 7.89
C THR A 46 -4.87 0.02 9.34
N GLY A 47 -3.59 -0.09 9.66
CA GLY A 47 -3.06 0.33 10.94
C GLY A 47 -1.90 1.28 10.75
N PRO A 48 -1.34 1.84 11.83
CA PRO A 48 -0.22 2.78 11.72
C PRO A 48 1.06 2.15 11.19
N ASP A 49 1.24 0.85 11.42
CA ASP A 49 2.47 0.16 11.04
C ASP A 49 2.25 -0.97 10.04
N GLU A 50 1.01 -1.21 9.66
CA GLU A 50 0.68 -2.37 8.85
C GLU A 50 -0.58 -2.12 8.03
N ILE A 51 -0.55 -2.53 6.77
CA ILE A 51 -1.74 -2.57 5.91
C ILE A 51 -1.83 -3.99 5.38
N VAL A 52 -3.01 -4.59 5.47
CA VAL A 52 -3.22 -5.95 4.95
C VAL A 52 -4.36 -5.93 3.93
N LEU A 53 -4.07 -6.42 2.74
CA LEU A 53 -5.07 -6.66 1.70
C LEU A 53 -5.38 -8.16 1.73
N ARG A 54 -6.64 -8.49 1.98
CA ARG A 54 -7.07 -9.88 2.12
C ARG A 54 -8.18 -10.18 1.13
N VAL A 55 -8.03 -11.27 0.38
CA VAL A 55 -9.03 -11.75 -0.57
C VAL A 55 -9.16 -13.25 -0.36
N ALA A 56 -10.29 -13.69 0.16
CA ALA A 56 -10.51 -15.09 0.55
C ALA A 56 -9.43 -15.52 1.57
N ASP A 57 -8.69 -16.59 1.27
CA ASP A 57 -7.63 -17.08 2.16
C ASP A 57 -6.25 -16.56 1.79
N ARG A 58 -6.18 -15.65 0.82
CA ARG A 58 -4.92 -15.01 0.42
C ARG A 58 -4.82 -13.63 1.02
N TRP A 59 -3.60 -13.22 1.32
CA TRP A 59 -3.35 -11.89 1.85
C TRP A 59 -1.99 -11.36 1.42
N ILE A 60 -1.88 -10.04 1.39
CA ILE A 60 -0.62 -9.33 1.24
C ILE A 60 -0.53 -8.33 2.39
N ARG A 61 0.59 -8.33 3.08
CA ARG A 61 0.83 -7.44 4.20
C ARG A 61 1.96 -6.48 3.86
N PHE A 62 1.72 -5.20 4.12
CA PHE A 62 2.71 -4.14 3.94
C PHE A 62 3.10 -3.58 5.30
N THR A 63 4.39 -3.45 5.52
CA THR A 63 4.94 -2.67 6.62
C THR A 63 5.67 -1.49 6.00
N HIS A 64 6.31 -0.65 6.82
CA HIS A 64 7.00 0.52 6.29
C HIS A 64 8.24 0.18 5.48
N ASN A 65 8.70 -1.06 5.52
CA ASN A 65 9.91 -1.46 4.80
C ASN A 65 9.82 -2.81 4.11
N GLN A 66 8.67 -3.47 4.15
CA GLN A 66 8.57 -4.83 3.61
C GLN A 66 7.16 -5.16 3.14
N MET A 67 7.07 -6.01 2.14
CA MET A 67 5.82 -6.63 1.70
C MET A 67 5.96 -8.14 1.84
N GLU A 68 4.96 -8.78 2.41
CA GLU A 68 4.90 -10.24 2.54
C GLU A 68 3.56 -10.73 2.02
N ASP A 69 3.51 -11.96 1.52
CA ASP A 69 2.23 -12.52 1.09
C ASP A 69 2.00 -13.90 1.71
N SER A 70 0.78 -14.41 1.53
CA SER A 70 0.35 -15.68 2.11
C SER A 70 1.03 -16.89 1.46
N LEU A 71 1.76 -16.68 0.36
CA LEU A 71 2.49 -17.75 -0.31
C LEU A 71 3.93 -17.86 0.18
N GLY A 72 4.34 -17.03 1.13
CA GLY A 72 5.67 -17.06 1.70
C GLY A 72 6.66 -16.16 0.98
N ASN A 73 6.22 -15.34 0.04
CA ASN A 73 7.08 -14.40 -0.64
C ASN A 73 7.23 -13.12 0.18
N SER A 74 8.39 -12.51 0.10
CA SER A 74 8.60 -11.22 0.74
C SER A 74 9.60 -10.42 -0.08
N LEU A 75 9.43 -9.10 -0.09
CA LEU A 75 10.38 -8.20 -0.75
C LEU A 75 10.35 -6.82 -0.09
N PRO A 76 11.42 -6.04 -0.31
CA PRO A 76 11.44 -4.68 0.22
C PRO A 76 10.29 -3.86 -0.36
N PHE A 77 9.71 -3.03 0.49
CA PHE A 77 8.62 -2.14 0.10
C PHE A 77 8.83 -0.80 0.78
N SER A 78 8.63 0.26 0.03
CA SER A 78 8.63 1.60 0.61
C SER A 78 7.81 2.54 -0.27
N LEU A 79 7.37 3.64 0.34
CA LEU A 79 6.68 4.73 -0.36
C LEU A 79 7.59 5.93 -0.27
N ASP A 80 7.84 6.59 -1.42
CA ASP A 80 8.70 7.76 -1.41
C ASP A 80 7.87 9.05 -1.51
N GLU A 81 8.52 10.16 -1.28
CA GLU A 81 7.85 11.46 -1.19
C GLU A 81 7.25 11.90 -2.52
N ASP A 82 7.69 11.32 -3.62
CA ASP A 82 7.16 11.63 -4.94
C ASP A 82 5.87 10.90 -5.27
N GLY A 83 5.38 10.09 -4.33
CA GLY A 83 4.15 9.34 -4.56
C GLY A 83 4.38 8.06 -5.34
N ARG A 84 5.55 7.48 -5.23
CA ARG A 84 5.90 6.22 -5.87
C ARG A 84 6.03 5.12 -4.86
N ALA A 85 5.70 3.91 -5.29
CA ALA A 85 5.88 2.71 -4.49
C ALA A 85 7.07 1.93 -5.04
N ARG A 86 7.94 1.53 -4.14
CA ARG A 86 9.06 0.66 -4.47
C ARG A 86 8.74 -0.73 -3.98
N LEU A 87 8.78 -1.69 -4.91
CA LEU A 87 8.50 -3.09 -4.63
C LEU A 87 9.69 -3.89 -5.16
N GLY A 88 10.57 -4.33 -4.25
CA GLY A 88 11.82 -4.92 -4.65
C GLY A 88 12.68 -3.89 -5.38
N GLU A 89 13.04 -4.20 -6.61
CA GLU A 89 13.82 -3.28 -7.45
C GLU A 89 12.96 -2.39 -8.35
N ALA A 90 11.68 -2.67 -8.42
CA ALA A 90 10.76 -1.88 -9.26
C ALA A 90 10.27 -0.66 -8.52
N THR A 91 10.16 0.46 -9.22
CA THR A 91 9.59 1.69 -8.69
C THR A 91 8.52 2.16 -9.66
N GLU A 92 7.32 2.39 -9.16
CA GLU A 92 6.18 2.78 -9.98
C GLU A 92 5.34 3.81 -9.23
N GLU A 93 4.53 4.56 -9.96
CA GLU A 93 3.51 5.39 -9.34
C GLU A 93 2.63 4.52 -8.44
N MET A 94 2.25 5.05 -7.30
CA MET A 94 1.42 4.32 -6.34
C MET A 94 0.14 3.80 -6.97
N ASP A 95 -0.49 4.62 -7.82
CA ASP A 95 -1.70 4.23 -8.56
C ASP A 95 -1.49 2.95 -9.34
N LEU A 96 -0.44 2.91 -10.13
CA LEU A 96 -0.17 1.75 -10.99
C LEU A 96 0.19 0.53 -10.17
N ALA A 97 1.00 0.70 -9.15
CA ALA A 97 1.41 -0.41 -8.29
C ALA A 97 0.21 -1.01 -7.55
N ALA A 98 -0.63 -0.16 -6.98
CA ALA A 98 -1.83 -0.61 -6.26
C ALA A 98 -2.80 -1.32 -7.21
N GLU A 99 -2.99 -0.78 -8.41
CA GLU A 99 -3.88 -1.38 -9.40
C GLU A 99 -3.41 -2.79 -9.78
N LYS A 100 -2.11 -2.94 -10.04
CA LYS A 100 -1.56 -4.24 -10.40
C LYS A 100 -1.73 -5.27 -9.30
N LEU A 101 -1.43 -4.88 -8.07
CA LEU A 101 -1.56 -5.77 -6.92
C LEU A 101 -3.01 -6.18 -6.70
N ALA A 102 -3.92 -5.20 -6.74
CA ALA A 102 -5.34 -5.48 -6.56
C ALA A 102 -5.85 -6.40 -7.65
N ARG A 103 -5.47 -6.14 -8.90
CA ARG A 103 -5.89 -6.97 -10.02
C ARG A 103 -5.42 -8.41 -9.86
N GLU A 104 -4.16 -8.61 -9.50
CA GLU A 104 -3.62 -9.94 -9.29
C GLU A 104 -4.35 -10.68 -8.17
N MET A 105 -4.61 -9.99 -7.07
CA MET A 105 -5.31 -10.61 -5.94
C MET A 105 -6.75 -10.95 -6.29
N MET A 106 -7.43 -10.11 -7.05
CA MET A 106 -8.82 -10.33 -7.40
C MET A 106 -9.00 -11.34 -8.52
N GLN A 107 -7.97 -11.59 -9.32
CA GLN A 107 -8.01 -12.58 -10.39
C GLN A 107 -7.58 -13.98 -9.93
N ALA A 108 -6.86 -14.06 -8.85
CA ALA A 108 -6.39 -15.34 -8.33
C ALA A 108 -7.50 -16.17 -7.63
#